data_4439679f7179c2ad65e767c8b241a37c
#
_entry.id   4439679f7179c2ad65e767c8b241a37c
#
_cell.length_a   1.000
_cell.length_b   1.000
_cell.length_c   1.000
_cell.angle_alpha   90.00
_cell.angle_beta   90.00
_cell.angle_gamma   90.00
#
_symmetry.space_group_name_H-M   'P 1'
#
loop_
_entity.id
_entity.type
_entity.pdbx_description
1 polymer ?
#
loop_
_entity_poly.entity_id
_entity_poly.type
_entity_poly.pdbx_seq_one_letter_code
_entity_poly.pdbx_strand_id
1 'polypeptide(L)'
;ENGKTFKVSDKVTVENVRYDNRFGITVAADMYLPKGLDTTKKYPAIVIGTPYGGVKEQGAGIYAMVLAERGFVTLAFDESYNGESGGEPRHVSSPDIFVEDFSASVDFIGTRPFVDRERIGAIGLCGAGGFAVTAAQVDKRIKAVATASMYDISRADHYGWKDSMTKDEY
;
A
#
# COMPACT_ATOMS: atom_id res chain seq x y z
N GLU A 1 8.68 20.71 3.89
CA GLU A 1 9.07 19.30 3.64
C GLU A 1 8.11 18.44 4.46
N ASN A 2 7.21 17.75 3.79
CA ASN A 2 6.07 17.03 4.40
C ASN A 2 6.48 15.67 5.00
N GLY A 3 7.55 15.61 5.81
CA GLY A 3 8.01 14.40 6.46
C GLY A 3 8.60 13.30 5.55
N LYS A 4 8.61 13.51 4.22
CA LYS A 4 9.11 12.52 3.26
C LYS A 4 10.62 12.36 3.34
N THR A 5 11.10 11.13 3.27
CA THR A 5 12.54 10.81 3.26
C THR A 5 13.20 11.05 1.91
N PHE A 6 12.44 11.55 0.93
CA PHE A 6 12.88 11.82 -0.44
C PHE A 6 12.30 13.15 -0.94
N LYS A 7 12.97 13.71 -1.93
CA LYS A 7 12.48 14.90 -2.64
C LYS A 7 11.40 14.51 -3.63
N VAL A 8 10.25 15.12 -3.53
CA VAL A 8 9.16 14.91 -4.50
C VAL A 8 9.57 15.49 -5.85
N SER A 9 9.38 14.70 -6.90
CA SER A 9 9.64 15.11 -8.28
C SER A 9 8.69 16.22 -8.73
N ASP A 10 9.19 17.14 -9.53
CA ASP A 10 8.41 18.21 -10.16
C ASP A 10 7.46 17.71 -11.27
N LYS A 11 7.59 16.43 -11.66
CA LYS A 11 6.73 15.75 -12.65
C LYS A 11 5.48 15.11 -12.07
N VAL A 12 5.30 15.17 -10.75
CA VAL A 12 4.14 14.60 -10.07
C VAL A 12 3.44 15.62 -9.17
N THR A 13 2.16 15.39 -8.93
CA THR A 13 1.38 16.07 -7.89
C THR A 13 1.06 15.06 -6.80
N VAL A 14 1.13 15.47 -5.53
CA VAL A 14 0.82 14.61 -4.37
C VAL A 14 -0.38 15.18 -3.64
N GLU A 15 -1.35 14.33 -3.38
CA GLU A 15 -2.54 14.64 -2.60
C GLU A 15 -2.58 13.73 -1.36
N ASN A 16 -2.66 14.35 -0.17
CA ASN A 16 -2.92 13.58 1.05
C ASN A 16 -4.40 13.23 1.11
N VAL A 17 -4.71 11.97 1.26
CA VAL A 17 -6.08 11.45 1.26
C VAL A 17 -6.33 10.55 2.46
N ARG A 18 -7.61 10.43 2.83
CA ARG A 18 -8.06 9.54 3.91
C ARG A 18 -9.33 8.83 3.46
N TYR A 19 -9.46 7.58 3.84
CA TYR A 19 -10.64 6.75 3.59
C TYR A 19 -10.76 5.68 4.67
N ASP A 20 -11.92 5.14 4.87
CA ASP A 20 -12.13 4.11 5.89
C ASP A 20 -12.08 2.72 5.25
N ASN A 21 -11.48 1.78 5.96
CA ASN A 21 -11.62 0.36 5.65
C ASN A 21 -12.96 -0.19 6.21
N ARG A 22 -13.31 -1.43 5.89
CA ARG A 22 -14.58 -2.02 6.34
C ARG A 22 -14.71 -2.20 7.86
N PHE A 23 -13.61 -2.08 8.60
CA PHE A 23 -13.61 -2.12 10.06
C PHE A 23 -13.76 -0.73 10.69
N GLY A 24 -13.98 0.31 9.88
CA GLY A 24 -14.13 1.69 10.33
C GLY A 24 -12.81 2.32 10.78
N ILE A 25 -11.68 1.77 10.38
CA ILE A 25 -10.36 2.37 10.62
C ILE A 25 -10.04 3.29 9.46
N THR A 26 -9.75 4.55 9.77
CA THR A 26 -9.33 5.52 8.76
C THR A 26 -7.91 5.23 8.30
N VAL A 27 -7.73 4.98 7.02
CA VAL A 27 -6.43 4.79 6.36
C VAL A 27 -5.96 6.12 5.80
N ALA A 28 -4.72 6.50 6.13
CA ALA A 28 -4.06 7.68 5.59
C ALA A 28 -3.15 7.28 4.42
N ALA A 29 -3.21 8.03 3.33
CA ALA A 29 -2.42 7.73 2.14
C ALA A 29 -1.99 8.99 1.39
N ASP A 30 -0.93 8.85 0.60
CA ASP A 30 -0.49 9.83 -0.38
C ASP A 30 -0.83 9.31 -1.78
N MET A 31 -1.68 10.04 -2.50
CA MET A 31 -1.98 9.77 -3.90
C MET A 31 -1.06 10.60 -4.79
N TYR A 32 -0.32 9.93 -5.67
CA TYR A 32 0.57 10.57 -6.63
C TYR A 32 -0.04 10.52 -8.03
N LEU A 33 -0.07 11.66 -8.67
CA LEU A 33 -0.62 11.85 -10.01
C LEU A 33 0.47 12.37 -10.95
N PRO A 34 0.52 11.93 -12.21
CA PRO A 34 1.31 12.62 -13.24
C PRO A 34 0.93 14.10 -13.27
N LYS A 35 1.92 14.98 -13.31
CA LYS A 35 1.65 16.42 -13.39
C LYS A 35 0.90 16.77 -14.67
N GLY A 36 -0.17 17.53 -14.55
CA GLY A 36 -1.02 17.89 -15.70
C GLY A 36 -1.85 16.73 -16.24
N LEU A 37 -2.14 15.72 -15.38
CA LEU A 37 -3.01 14.61 -15.74
C LEU A 37 -4.34 15.10 -16.34
N ASP A 38 -4.70 14.56 -17.51
CA ASP A 38 -5.96 14.85 -18.19
C ASP A 38 -7.08 14.01 -17.55
N THR A 39 -7.91 14.65 -16.73
CA THR A 39 -9.00 13.98 -16.00
C THR A 39 -10.12 13.43 -16.88
N THR A 40 -10.10 13.70 -18.20
CA THR A 40 -11.06 13.14 -19.16
C THR A 40 -10.63 11.75 -19.65
N LYS A 41 -9.39 11.36 -19.38
CA LYS A 41 -8.81 10.05 -19.74
C LYS A 41 -8.83 9.08 -18.56
N LYS A 42 -8.59 7.81 -18.88
CA LYS A 42 -8.49 6.72 -17.89
C LYS A 42 -7.06 6.21 -17.79
N TYR A 43 -6.56 6.13 -16.57
CA TYR A 43 -5.19 5.73 -16.26
C TYR A 43 -5.17 4.45 -15.45
N PRO A 44 -4.16 3.58 -15.65
CA PRO A 44 -3.94 2.47 -14.75
C PRO A 44 -3.54 2.98 -13.37
N ALA A 45 -3.90 2.25 -12.33
CA ALA A 45 -3.60 2.63 -10.97
C ALA A 45 -2.88 1.52 -10.20
N ILE A 46 -2.08 1.91 -9.19
CA ILE A 46 -1.34 0.99 -8.34
C ILE A 46 -1.45 1.44 -6.88
N VAL A 47 -1.87 0.53 -6.01
CA VAL A 47 -1.84 0.71 -4.55
C VAL A 47 -0.57 0.07 -3.99
N ILE A 48 0.09 0.74 -3.05
CA ILE A 48 1.43 0.35 -2.58
C ILE A 48 1.44 0.31 -1.06
N GLY A 49 1.66 -0.89 -0.52
CA GLY A 49 1.81 -1.12 0.91
C GLY A 49 3.27 -0.96 1.37
N THR A 50 3.45 -0.47 2.59
CA THR A 50 4.74 -0.16 3.19
C THR A 50 5.44 -1.41 3.73
N PRO A 51 6.77 -1.38 3.88
CA PRO A 51 7.46 -2.37 4.71
C PRO A 51 6.86 -2.42 6.12
N TYR A 52 6.95 -3.58 6.77
CA TYR A 52 6.44 -3.77 8.12
C TYR A 52 6.97 -2.69 9.09
N GLY A 53 6.06 -1.92 9.71
CA GLY A 53 6.40 -0.77 10.54
C GLY A 53 6.90 0.47 9.78
N GLY A 54 6.92 0.43 8.45
CA GLY A 54 7.21 1.60 7.61
C GLY A 54 6.01 2.51 7.45
N VAL A 55 6.23 3.68 6.84
CA VAL A 55 5.20 4.68 6.55
C VAL A 55 5.27 5.17 5.10
N LYS A 56 4.16 5.72 4.61
CA LYS A 56 3.98 6.19 3.22
C LYS A 56 5.01 7.23 2.77
N GLU A 57 5.63 7.96 3.70
CA GLU A 57 6.66 8.96 3.44
C GLU A 57 8.03 8.35 3.12
N GLN A 58 8.16 7.04 3.17
CA GLN A 58 9.41 6.29 2.96
C GLN A 58 9.39 5.52 1.62
N GLY A 59 9.81 4.25 1.64
CA GLY A 59 9.96 3.43 0.44
C GLY A 59 8.71 3.37 -0.44
N ALA A 60 7.52 3.20 0.15
CA ALA A 60 6.27 3.15 -0.62
C ALA A 60 6.03 4.44 -1.41
N GLY A 61 6.30 5.60 -0.81
CA GLY A 61 6.19 6.89 -1.49
C GLY A 61 7.18 7.06 -2.64
N ILE A 62 8.40 6.52 -2.52
CA ILE A 62 9.38 6.52 -3.62
C ILE A 62 8.85 5.71 -4.81
N TYR A 63 8.37 4.49 -4.57
CA TYR A 63 7.76 3.66 -5.61
C TYR A 63 6.56 4.36 -6.25
N ALA A 64 5.68 4.95 -5.43
CA ALA A 64 4.51 5.68 -5.92
C ALA A 64 4.90 6.84 -6.82
N MET A 65 5.86 7.65 -6.40
CA MET A 65 6.36 8.78 -7.17
C MET A 65 6.94 8.35 -8.52
N VAL A 66 7.83 7.36 -8.52
CA VAL A 66 8.50 6.89 -9.74
C VAL A 66 7.52 6.27 -10.73
N LEU A 67 6.50 5.58 -10.25
CA LEU A 67 5.45 5.00 -11.10
C LEU A 67 4.49 6.09 -11.63
N ALA A 68 4.19 7.12 -10.83
CA ALA A 68 3.41 8.26 -11.29
C ALA A 68 4.12 9.04 -12.41
N GLU A 69 5.44 9.20 -12.34
CA GLU A 69 6.24 9.77 -13.44
C GLU A 69 6.11 8.98 -14.75
N ARG A 70 5.76 7.69 -14.65
CA ARG A 70 5.56 6.78 -15.79
C ARG A 70 4.10 6.68 -16.27
N GLY A 71 3.22 7.51 -15.72
CA GLY A 71 1.83 7.62 -16.17
C GLY A 71 0.81 6.80 -15.39
N PHE A 72 1.18 6.22 -14.24
CA PHE A 72 0.25 5.57 -13.33
C PHE A 72 -0.36 6.56 -12.34
N VAL A 73 -1.59 6.32 -11.91
CA VAL A 73 -2.14 6.91 -10.70
C VAL A 73 -1.74 5.99 -9.55
N THR A 74 -1.04 6.49 -8.54
CA THR A 74 -0.52 5.63 -7.48
C THR A 74 -0.94 6.10 -6.10
N LEU A 75 -1.04 5.16 -5.16
CA LEU A 75 -1.48 5.39 -3.79
C LEU A 75 -0.55 4.65 -2.84
N ALA A 76 0.27 5.37 -2.08
CA ALA A 76 1.05 4.82 -0.97
C ALA A 76 0.29 5.06 0.33
N PHE A 77 -0.01 4.02 1.10
CA PHE A 77 -0.79 4.12 2.32
C PHE A 77 -0.02 3.66 3.55
N ASP A 78 -0.38 4.22 4.70
CA ASP A 78 0.00 3.69 6.00
C ASP A 78 -0.95 2.55 6.36
N GLU A 79 -0.41 1.41 6.80
CA GLU A 79 -1.23 0.33 7.33
C GLU A 79 -1.99 0.79 8.57
N SER A 80 -3.18 0.25 8.80
CA SER A 80 -3.95 0.47 10.03
C SER A 80 -3.06 0.34 11.27
N TYR A 81 -3.30 1.11 12.30
CA TYR A 81 -2.52 1.21 13.55
C TYR A 81 -1.13 1.86 13.41
N ASN A 82 -0.68 2.20 12.20
CA ASN A 82 0.65 2.75 11.93
C ASN A 82 0.57 4.13 11.27
N GLY A 83 1.67 4.87 11.34
CA GLY A 83 1.79 6.18 10.72
C GLY A 83 0.66 7.14 11.09
N GLU A 84 0.05 7.75 10.08
CA GLU A 84 -1.11 8.63 10.22
C GLU A 84 -2.46 7.91 10.10
N SER A 85 -2.47 6.59 9.82
CA SER A 85 -3.68 5.79 9.84
C SER A 85 -4.20 5.61 11.26
N GLY A 86 -5.50 5.43 11.37
CA GLY A 86 -6.19 5.21 12.65
C GLY A 86 -5.99 3.82 13.22
N GLY A 87 -6.78 3.50 14.23
CA GLY A 87 -6.77 2.23 14.94
C GLY A 87 -6.05 2.31 16.28
N GLU A 88 -6.65 1.68 17.29
CA GLU A 88 -6.13 1.57 18.65
C GLU A 88 -6.22 0.11 19.13
N PRO A 89 -5.24 -0.36 19.93
CA PRO A 89 -4.01 0.32 20.32
C PRO A 89 -3.04 0.49 19.14
N ARG A 90 -2.13 1.47 19.21
CA ARG A 90 -1.17 1.74 18.14
C ARG A 90 -0.16 0.60 17.98
N HIS A 91 0.37 0.45 16.75
CA HIS A 91 1.41 -0.52 16.40
C HIS A 91 0.99 -1.98 16.57
N VAL A 92 -0.30 -2.26 16.44
CA VAL A 92 -0.80 -3.64 16.38
C VAL A 92 -0.42 -4.24 15.04
N SER A 93 0.04 -5.49 15.08
CA SER A 93 0.22 -6.30 13.88
C SER A 93 -1.05 -7.13 13.64
N SER A 94 -1.75 -6.85 12.56
CA SER A 94 -2.96 -7.58 12.19
C SER A 94 -2.98 -7.87 10.69
N PRO A 95 -2.49 -9.06 10.28
CA PRO A 95 -2.46 -9.45 8.87
C PRO A 95 -3.80 -9.33 8.16
N ASP A 96 -4.90 -9.71 8.82
CA ASP A 96 -6.25 -9.64 8.25
C ASP A 96 -6.66 -8.19 7.95
N ILE A 97 -6.36 -7.26 8.86
CA ILE A 97 -6.67 -5.85 8.67
C ILE A 97 -5.74 -5.24 7.63
N PHE A 98 -4.46 -5.60 7.60
CA PHE A 98 -3.52 -5.12 6.59
C PHE A 98 -3.86 -5.60 5.17
N VAL A 99 -4.38 -6.82 5.03
CA VAL A 99 -4.97 -7.32 3.77
C VAL A 99 -6.18 -6.47 3.37
N GLU A 100 -7.04 -6.14 4.32
CA GLU A 100 -8.20 -5.27 4.08
C GLU A 100 -7.78 -3.85 3.68
N ASP A 101 -6.72 -3.30 4.23
CA ASP A 101 -6.22 -1.97 3.86
C ASP A 101 -5.86 -1.88 2.37
N PHE A 102 -5.37 -2.98 1.76
CA PHE A 102 -5.21 -3.06 0.30
C PHE A 102 -6.55 -2.98 -0.43
N SER A 103 -7.56 -3.72 0.02
CA SER A 103 -8.90 -3.68 -0.60
C SER A 103 -9.56 -2.31 -0.44
N ALA A 104 -9.46 -1.69 0.73
CA ALA A 104 -9.94 -0.33 0.97
C ALA A 104 -9.23 0.70 0.08
N SER A 105 -7.92 0.52 -0.13
CA SER A 105 -7.14 1.36 -1.05
C SER A 105 -7.60 1.20 -2.50
N VAL A 106 -7.94 -0.02 -2.92
CA VAL A 106 -8.52 -0.31 -4.24
C VAL A 106 -9.92 0.30 -4.37
N ASP A 107 -10.75 0.24 -3.32
CA ASP A 107 -12.04 0.93 -3.28
C ASP A 107 -11.86 2.42 -3.52
N PHE A 108 -11.00 3.04 -2.73
CA PHE A 108 -10.77 4.48 -2.81
C PHE A 108 -10.27 4.91 -4.19
N ILE A 109 -9.19 4.29 -4.68
CA ILE A 109 -8.58 4.71 -5.94
C ILE A 109 -9.50 4.41 -7.14
N GLY A 110 -10.26 3.31 -7.07
CA GLY A 110 -11.22 2.91 -8.10
C GLY A 110 -12.43 3.84 -8.24
N THR A 111 -12.71 4.70 -7.24
CA THR A 111 -13.76 5.71 -7.34
C THR A 111 -13.32 7.00 -8.04
N ARG A 112 -12.03 7.15 -8.32
CA ARG A 112 -11.51 8.33 -9.02
C ARG A 112 -11.96 8.30 -10.48
N PRO A 113 -12.54 9.39 -11.01
CA PRO A 113 -13.11 9.42 -12.36
C PRO A 113 -12.09 9.16 -13.47
N PHE A 114 -10.80 9.42 -13.18
CA PHE A 114 -9.69 9.24 -14.12
C PHE A 114 -8.97 7.88 -13.96
N VAL A 115 -9.44 6.99 -13.09
CA VAL A 115 -8.85 5.64 -12.94
C VAL A 115 -9.59 4.62 -13.78
N ASP A 116 -8.84 3.77 -14.48
CA ASP A 116 -9.33 2.59 -15.15
C ASP A 116 -9.44 1.42 -14.16
N ARG A 117 -10.67 1.09 -13.78
CA ARG A 117 -10.97 0.04 -12.80
C ARG A 117 -10.54 -1.35 -13.27
N GLU A 118 -10.37 -1.55 -14.57
CA GLU A 118 -9.90 -2.82 -15.14
C GLU A 118 -8.36 -2.92 -15.17
N ARG A 119 -7.67 -1.87 -14.73
CA ARG A 119 -6.20 -1.81 -14.69
C ARG A 119 -5.68 -1.30 -13.33
N ILE A 120 -6.12 -1.95 -12.25
CA ILE A 120 -5.63 -1.67 -10.90
C ILE A 120 -4.70 -2.80 -10.47
N GLY A 121 -3.50 -2.44 -10.04
CA GLY A 121 -2.51 -3.37 -9.49
C GLY A 121 -2.17 -3.05 -8.03
N ALA A 122 -1.47 -3.98 -7.38
CA ALA A 122 -0.95 -3.80 -6.04
C ALA A 122 0.55 -4.11 -5.99
N ILE A 123 1.27 -3.33 -5.19
CA ILE A 123 2.68 -3.60 -4.85
C ILE A 123 2.79 -3.72 -3.33
N GLY A 124 3.41 -4.78 -2.86
CA GLY A 124 3.75 -4.95 -1.46
C GLY A 124 5.25 -4.96 -1.25
N LEU A 125 5.74 -4.08 -0.38
CA LEU A 125 7.15 -3.98 -0.04
C LEU A 125 7.43 -4.72 1.25
N CYS A 126 8.42 -5.61 1.27
CA CYS A 126 8.84 -6.36 2.44
C CYS A 126 7.64 -7.12 3.07
N GLY A 127 7.27 -6.84 4.31
CA GLY A 127 6.11 -7.46 4.98
C GLY A 127 4.79 -7.30 4.23
N ALA A 128 4.54 -6.13 3.63
CA ALA A 128 3.33 -5.90 2.85
C ALA A 128 3.24 -6.77 1.58
N GLY A 129 4.32 -7.42 1.17
CA GLY A 129 4.30 -8.35 0.03
C GLY A 129 3.32 -9.50 0.23
N GLY A 130 3.34 -10.13 1.41
CA GLY A 130 2.41 -11.18 1.77
C GLY A 130 0.96 -10.70 1.79
N PHE A 131 0.72 -9.51 2.34
CA PHE A 131 -0.62 -8.91 2.40
C PHE A 131 -1.16 -8.57 1.02
N ALA A 132 -0.32 -8.00 0.14
CA ALA A 132 -0.69 -7.71 -1.25
C ALA A 132 -1.07 -8.97 -2.03
N VAL A 133 -0.30 -10.05 -1.89
CA VAL A 133 -0.59 -11.34 -2.53
C VAL A 133 -1.90 -11.92 -1.99
N THR A 134 -2.11 -11.89 -0.68
CA THR A 134 -3.35 -12.37 -0.05
C THR A 134 -4.56 -11.54 -0.51
N ALA A 135 -4.44 -10.22 -0.55
CA ALA A 135 -5.50 -9.35 -1.07
C ALA A 135 -5.85 -9.68 -2.52
N ALA A 136 -4.85 -9.90 -3.39
CA ALA A 136 -5.06 -10.24 -4.79
C ALA A 136 -5.75 -11.61 -5.00
N GLN A 137 -5.64 -12.53 -4.05
CA GLN A 137 -6.34 -13.82 -4.11
C GLN A 137 -7.85 -13.66 -3.92
N VAL A 138 -8.29 -12.73 -3.08
CA VAL A 138 -9.70 -12.55 -2.71
C VAL A 138 -10.35 -11.36 -3.41
N ASP A 139 -9.60 -10.31 -3.73
CA ASP A 139 -10.10 -9.11 -4.39
C ASP A 139 -9.81 -9.14 -5.89
N LYS A 140 -10.81 -9.49 -6.68
CA LYS A 140 -10.71 -9.63 -8.14
C LYS A 140 -10.52 -8.31 -8.89
N ARG A 141 -10.61 -7.18 -8.21
CA ARG A 141 -10.29 -5.86 -8.76
C ARG A 141 -8.79 -5.64 -8.90
N ILE A 142 -7.99 -6.35 -8.12
CA ILE A 142 -6.52 -6.37 -8.25
C ILE A 142 -6.17 -7.27 -9.44
N LYS A 143 -5.72 -6.66 -10.55
CA LYS A 143 -5.46 -7.36 -11.81
C LYS A 143 -4.01 -7.82 -11.94
N ALA A 144 -3.11 -7.22 -11.17
CA ALA A 144 -1.71 -7.58 -11.12
C ALA A 144 -1.16 -7.32 -9.71
N VAL A 145 -0.23 -8.16 -9.28
CA VAL A 145 0.48 -7.97 -8.02
C VAL A 145 1.97 -8.10 -8.24
N ALA A 146 2.73 -7.23 -7.61
CA ALA A 146 4.18 -7.31 -7.55
C ALA A 146 4.65 -7.20 -6.09
N THR A 147 5.76 -7.84 -5.78
CA THR A 147 6.37 -7.77 -4.46
C THR A 147 7.85 -7.44 -4.57
N ALA A 148 8.37 -6.71 -3.60
CA ALA A 148 9.78 -6.45 -3.47
C ALA A 148 10.26 -6.87 -2.08
N SER A 149 11.26 -7.75 -2.04
CA SER A 149 11.85 -8.27 -0.78
C SER A 149 10.82 -8.92 0.14
N MET A 150 9.82 -9.59 -0.41
CA MET A 150 8.75 -10.25 0.32
C MET A 150 9.31 -11.42 1.15
N TYR A 151 8.71 -11.63 2.31
CA TYR A 151 8.89 -12.85 3.10
C TYR A 151 7.55 -13.31 3.67
N ASP A 152 7.49 -14.58 4.04
CA ASP A 152 6.33 -15.18 4.70
C ASP A 152 6.36 -14.83 6.19
N ILE A 153 5.50 -13.88 6.60
CA ILE A 153 5.41 -13.43 7.99
C ILE A 153 4.98 -14.57 8.89
N SER A 154 4.00 -15.38 8.50
CA SER A 154 3.51 -16.49 9.31
C SER A 154 4.61 -17.53 9.56
N ARG A 155 5.43 -17.80 8.56
CA ARG A 155 6.59 -18.68 8.70
C ARG A 155 7.66 -18.07 9.61
N ALA A 156 7.94 -16.77 9.44
CA ALA A 156 8.92 -16.06 10.26
C ALA A 156 8.50 -16.00 11.73
N ASP A 157 7.21 -15.76 12.01
CA ASP A 157 6.67 -15.73 13.36
C ASP A 157 6.68 -17.12 14.02
N HIS A 158 6.46 -18.17 13.21
CA HIS A 158 6.36 -19.54 13.72
C HIS A 158 7.71 -20.26 13.88
N TYR A 159 8.63 -20.01 12.97
CA TYR A 159 9.93 -20.71 12.93
C TYR A 159 11.14 -19.80 13.15
N GLY A 160 10.92 -18.53 13.42
CA GLY A 160 11.98 -17.53 13.52
C GLY A 160 12.60 -17.18 12.16
N TRP A 161 13.53 -16.23 12.20
CA TRP A 161 14.22 -15.79 10.98
C TRP A 161 15.09 -16.94 10.43
N LYS A 162 14.87 -17.29 9.15
CA LYS A 162 15.51 -18.42 8.47
C LYS A 162 15.28 -19.79 9.12
N ASP A 163 14.10 -19.97 9.72
CA ASP A 163 13.74 -21.19 10.45
C ASP A 163 14.73 -21.50 11.60
N SER A 164 15.18 -20.48 12.30
CA SER A 164 16.18 -20.62 13.38
C SER A 164 15.59 -21.13 14.70
N MET A 165 14.26 -21.16 14.85
CA MET A 165 13.59 -21.62 16.06
C MET A 165 13.23 -23.11 15.94
N THR A 166 13.43 -23.85 17.01
CA THR A 166 12.99 -25.25 17.14
C THR A 166 11.53 -25.30 17.60
N LYS A 167 10.90 -26.50 17.49
CA LYS A 167 9.51 -26.70 17.92
C LYS A 167 9.27 -26.40 19.40
N ASP A 168 10.29 -26.41 20.21
CA ASP A 168 10.21 -26.19 21.65
C ASP A 168 10.40 -24.71 22.03
N GLU A 169 10.66 -23.82 21.05
CA GLU A 169 10.95 -22.39 21.26
C GLU A 169 9.79 -21.47 20.85
N TYR A 170 8.63 -22.04 20.40
CA TYR A 170 7.42 -21.26 20.05
C TYR A 170 6.14 -21.85 20.65
#